data_e4e09f93584947ef97f3fbaf7fe192da
#
_entry.id   e4e09f93584947ef97f3fbaf7fe192da
#
_cell.length_a   1.000
_cell.length_b   1.000
_cell.length_c   1.000
_cell.angle_alpha   90.00
_cell.angle_beta   90.00
_cell.angle_gamma   90.00
#
_symmetry.space_group_name_H-M   'P 1'
#
loop_
_entity.id
_entity.type
_entity.pdbx_description
1 polymer ?
#
loop_
_entity_poly.entity_id
_entity_poly.type
_entity_poly.pdbx_seq_one_letter_code
_entity_poly.pdbx_strand_id
1 'polypeptide(L)'
;MPSGTFLVARSALFFLGACVAVGALAADSPAHFDAKGKLPSTFTLELRNGLKAELPFVDKRDFDEAKKGFIAEPPYKQIMADAGHVAWDMASYQWLLSGQDFASIHPSLQRQAVLNMAYGLYEVVPGRVYQVRGFDLANISFIKGDTGWIVFDPLTAAETARAALELINNTLGERPVVGVVYSHSHVDHWAGVRGVVDEADVASGKVMLIAPAGFMNHAISENIFAGTAMSRRTQWQYATLLERNPFGHVDQAIGKNVANGTVSLIAPNRLISENIEEITLDGVKMVFQDVSDTEAPVEMNTWFP
;
A
#
# COMPACT_ATOMS: atom_id res chain seq x y z
N MET A 1 63.06 57.62 32.11
CA MET A 1 63.34 56.91 30.83
C MET A 1 61.97 56.66 30.21
N PRO A 2 61.73 57.21 29.04
CA PRO A 2 60.29 57.31 28.55
C PRO A 2 59.89 56.10 27.77
N SER A 3 58.67 55.72 28.02
CA SER A 3 57.87 54.68 27.32
C SER A 3 57.30 55.25 26.01
N GLY A 4 57.73 54.67 24.91
CA GLY A 4 57.17 54.99 23.58
C GLY A 4 55.92 54.23 23.32
N THR A 5 54.80 54.93 23.12
CA THR A 5 53.56 54.41 22.72
C THR A 5 53.46 54.39 21.19
N PHE A 6 53.48 53.23 20.56
CA PHE A 6 53.20 53.10 19.11
C PHE A 6 51.73 53.07 18.85
N LEU A 7 51.22 54.09 18.16
CA LEU A 7 49.87 54.15 17.65
C LEU A 7 49.80 53.36 16.31
N VAL A 8 49.13 52.22 16.28
CA VAL A 8 48.85 51.49 15.04
C VAL A 8 47.50 51.92 14.50
N ALA A 9 47.52 52.70 13.42
CA ALA A 9 46.34 53.05 12.68
C ALA A 9 45.84 51.82 11.92
N ARG A 10 44.68 51.29 12.28
CA ARG A 10 43.96 50.28 11.52
C ARG A 10 43.10 50.96 10.45
N SER A 11 43.58 50.91 9.19
CA SER A 11 42.73 51.24 8.04
C SER A 11 41.71 50.14 7.81
N ALA A 12 40.46 50.41 8.08
CA ALA A 12 39.34 49.55 7.75
C ALA A 12 39.00 49.76 6.26
N LEU A 13 39.38 48.80 5.41
CA LEU A 13 38.89 48.70 4.04
C LEU A 13 37.44 48.15 4.10
N PHE A 14 36.47 49.02 3.85
CA PHE A 14 35.09 48.58 3.56
C PHE A 14 35.10 47.98 2.14
N PHE A 15 35.02 46.66 2.04
CA PHE A 15 34.58 46.01 0.82
C PHE A 15 33.08 46.15 0.72
N LEU A 16 32.62 47.07 -0.12
CA LEU A 16 31.23 47.01 -0.62
C LEU A 16 31.14 45.81 -1.56
N GLY A 17 30.79 44.67 -1.02
CA GLY A 17 30.36 43.52 -1.82
C GLY A 17 29.04 43.89 -2.49
N ALA A 18 29.07 44.21 -3.79
CA ALA A 18 27.86 44.23 -4.60
C ALA A 18 27.31 42.82 -4.60
N CYS A 19 26.29 42.54 -3.75
CA CYS A 19 25.40 41.43 -3.95
C CYS A 19 24.67 41.66 -5.27
N VAL A 20 25.21 41.11 -6.33
CA VAL A 20 24.39 40.85 -7.52
C VAL A 20 23.33 39.88 -7.07
N ALA A 21 22.14 40.36 -6.78
CA ALA A 21 20.97 39.52 -6.69
C ALA A 21 20.86 38.82 -8.05
N VAL A 22 21.33 37.57 -8.10
CA VAL A 22 20.96 36.68 -9.20
C VAL A 22 19.44 36.69 -9.18
N GLY A 23 18.87 37.32 -10.17
CA GLY A 23 17.44 37.50 -10.31
C GLY A 23 16.77 36.16 -10.07
N ALA A 24 15.74 36.19 -9.26
CA ALA A 24 14.87 35.06 -9.05
C ALA A 24 14.63 34.40 -10.39
N LEU A 25 14.97 33.14 -10.49
CA LEU A 25 14.56 32.28 -11.59
C LEU A 25 13.10 32.60 -11.85
N ALA A 26 12.80 32.90 -13.09
CA ALA A 26 11.45 33.25 -13.52
C ALA A 26 10.47 32.31 -12.84
N ALA A 27 9.63 32.84 -11.96
CA ALA A 27 8.50 32.08 -11.46
C ALA A 27 7.82 31.48 -12.67
N ASP A 28 7.54 30.21 -12.67
CA ASP A 28 6.76 29.57 -13.71
C ASP A 28 5.58 30.49 -14.06
N SER A 29 5.39 30.72 -15.38
CA SER A 29 4.34 31.63 -15.84
C SER A 29 3.01 31.27 -15.17
N PRO A 30 2.18 32.20 -14.74
CA PRO A 30 0.85 31.95 -14.18
C PRO A 30 0.01 30.99 -15.04
N ALA A 31 0.25 30.95 -16.36
CA ALA A 31 -0.40 30.03 -17.29
C ALA A 31 -0.08 28.56 -17.04
N HIS A 32 0.96 28.21 -16.27
CA HIS A 32 1.31 26.85 -15.92
C HIS A 32 0.73 26.37 -14.57
N PHE A 33 -0.02 27.21 -13.89
CA PHE A 33 -0.64 26.84 -12.62
C PHE A 33 -2.16 26.93 -12.69
N ASP A 34 -2.80 25.93 -12.16
CA ASP A 34 -4.18 25.92 -11.72
C ASP A 34 -4.22 26.21 -10.21
N ALA A 35 -5.40 26.47 -9.66
CA ALA A 35 -5.57 26.73 -8.22
C ALA A 35 -5.11 25.54 -7.34
N LYS A 36 -5.00 24.34 -7.88
CA LYS A 36 -4.65 23.11 -7.17
C LYS A 36 -3.28 22.53 -7.52
N GLY A 37 -2.59 23.08 -8.51
CA GLY A 37 -1.29 22.55 -8.91
C GLY A 37 -0.75 23.06 -10.24
N LYS A 38 0.33 22.42 -10.69
CA LYS A 38 1.03 22.79 -11.92
C LYS A 38 0.40 22.09 -13.13
N LEU A 39 0.03 22.87 -14.14
CA LEU A 39 -0.44 22.35 -15.41
C LEU A 39 0.71 21.69 -16.20
N PRO A 40 0.42 20.65 -17.00
CA PRO A 40 1.43 20.02 -17.86
C PRO A 40 1.91 20.98 -18.94
N SER A 41 3.19 20.89 -19.30
CA SER A 41 3.75 21.62 -20.44
C SER A 41 3.21 21.08 -21.77
N THR A 42 3.35 21.86 -22.85
CA THR A 42 3.00 21.42 -24.21
C THR A 42 3.72 20.12 -24.56
N PHE A 43 5.01 20.00 -24.23
CA PHE A 43 5.79 18.77 -24.45
C PHE A 43 5.17 17.56 -23.72
N THR A 44 4.78 17.71 -22.47
CA THR A 44 4.12 16.64 -21.70
C THR A 44 2.79 16.25 -22.33
N LEU A 45 2.00 17.21 -22.81
CA LEU A 45 0.72 16.94 -23.49
C LEU A 45 0.92 16.20 -24.81
N GLU A 46 1.91 16.58 -25.61
CA GLU A 46 2.24 15.91 -26.87
C GLU A 46 2.65 14.46 -26.63
N LEU A 47 3.57 14.22 -25.69
CA LEU A 47 3.99 12.87 -25.29
C LEU A 47 2.80 12.03 -24.81
N ARG A 48 1.96 12.60 -23.95
CA ARG A 48 0.76 11.94 -23.42
C ARG A 48 -0.23 11.57 -24.53
N ASN A 49 -0.44 12.45 -25.51
CA ASN A 49 -1.32 12.20 -26.63
C ASN A 49 -0.75 11.11 -27.57
N GLY A 50 0.56 11.08 -27.78
CA GLY A 50 1.24 10.00 -28.50
C GLY A 50 1.00 8.64 -27.83
N LEU A 51 1.23 8.53 -26.52
CA LEU A 51 0.98 7.30 -25.76
C LEU A 51 -0.47 6.83 -25.84
N LYS A 52 -1.44 7.75 -25.84
CA LYS A 52 -2.85 7.40 -26.00
C LYS A 52 -3.19 6.83 -27.38
N ALA A 53 -2.49 7.25 -28.41
CA ALA A 53 -2.66 6.73 -29.76
C ALA A 53 -2.03 5.35 -29.94
N GLU A 54 -0.93 5.06 -29.22
CA GLU A 54 -0.18 3.80 -29.34
C GLU A 54 -0.70 2.69 -28.45
N LEU A 55 -1.15 3.03 -27.22
CA LEU A 55 -1.55 2.03 -26.21
C LEU A 55 -3.03 1.67 -26.35
N PRO A 56 -3.41 0.40 -26.06
CA PRO A 56 -4.76 -0.12 -26.29
C PRO A 56 -5.76 0.33 -25.21
N PHE A 57 -5.89 1.64 -24.94
CA PHE A 57 -6.81 2.18 -23.92
C PHE A 57 -8.30 1.93 -24.21
N VAL A 58 -8.63 1.53 -25.43
CA VAL A 58 -9.99 1.11 -25.81
C VAL A 58 -10.36 -0.27 -25.26
N ASP A 59 -9.36 -1.09 -24.91
CA ASP A 59 -9.59 -2.40 -24.29
C ASP A 59 -10.11 -2.23 -22.86
N LYS A 60 -11.29 -2.78 -22.60
CA LYS A 60 -11.99 -2.70 -21.31
C LYS A 60 -12.05 -4.00 -20.55
N ARG A 61 -11.43 -5.09 -21.07
CA ARG A 61 -11.49 -6.43 -20.45
C ARG A 61 -11.05 -6.40 -18.97
N ASP A 62 -9.99 -5.67 -18.63
CA ASP A 62 -9.52 -5.58 -17.24
C ASP A 62 -10.57 -4.95 -16.32
N PHE A 63 -11.37 -3.99 -16.82
CA PHE A 63 -12.44 -3.36 -16.03
C PHE A 63 -13.61 -4.32 -15.80
N ASP A 64 -13.88 -5.21 -16.74
CA ASP A 64 -14.91 -6.23 -16.59
C ASP A 64 -14.43 -7.32 -15.63
N GLU A 65 -13.17 -7.76 -15.76
CA GLU A 65 -12.56 -8.73 -14.84
C GLU A 65 -12.41 -8.16 -13.40
N ALA A 66 -12.10 -6.88 -13.24
CA ALA A 66 -12.01 -6.24 -11.92
C ALA A 66 -13.34 -6.21 -11.17
N LYS A 67 -14.47 -6.30 -11.87
CA LYS A 67 -15.83 -6.36 -11.28
C LYS A 67 -16.33 -7.78 -11.06
N LYS A 68 -15.69 -8.77 -11.67
CA LYS A 68 -16.14 -10.15 -11.64
C LYS A 68 -16.12 -10.69 -10.21
N GLY A 69 -17.17 -11.42 -9.86
CA GLY A 69 -17.32 -12.01 -8.53
C GLY A 69 -17.67 -11.02 -7.42
N PHE A 70 -18.00 -9.76 -7.74
CA PHE A 70 -18.45 -8.80 -6.72
C PHE A 70 -19.68 -9.31 -5.98
N ILE A 71 -19.65 -9.28 -4.64
CA ILE A 71 -20.74 -9.72 -3.76
C ILE A 71 -21.33 -8.55 -3.00
N ALA A 72 -20.49 -7.79 -2.28
CA ALA A 72 -20.93 -6.75 -1.37
C ALA A 72 -19.85 -5.69 -1.14
N GLU A 73 -20.29 -4.48 -0.85
CA GLU A 73 -19.42 -3.44 -0.28
C GLU A 73 -20.01 -2.97 1.07
N PRO A 74 -19.17 -2.49 2.00
CA PRO A 74 -19.68 -1.90 3.22
C PRO A 74 -20.36 -0.54 2.93
N PRO A 75 -21.28 -0.08 3.79
CA PRO A 75 -21.98 1.19 3.62
C PRO A 75 -21.08 2.43 3.84
N TYR A 76 -19.80 2.21 4.13
CA TYR A 76 -18.82 3.27 4.39
C TYR A 76 -17.64 3.17 3.41
N LYS A 77 -16.94 4.29 3.21
CA LYS A 77 -15.71 4.39 2.40
C LYS A 77 -14.49 4.76 3.23
N GLN A 78 -14.68 4.94 4.54
CA GLN A 78 -13.62 5.24 5.50
C GLN A 78 -13.62 4.24 6.63
N ILE A 79 -12.43 3.79 7.04
CA ILE A 79 -12.21 2.93 8.20
C ILE A 79 -11.44 3.75 9.23
N MET A 80 -11.95 3.81 10.46
CA MET A 80 -11.33 4.56 11.55
C MET A 80 -10.31 3.69 12.27
N ALA A 81 -9.18 4.29 12.62
CA ALA A 81 -8.23 3.70 13.55
C ALA A 81 -8.78 3.73 14.99
N ASP A 82 -8.39 2.75 15.80
CA ASP A 82 -8.75 2.71 17.22
C ASP A 82 -8.23 3.95 17.98
N ALA A 83 -7.18 4.59 17.47
CA ALA A 83 -6.65 5.87 17.97
C ALA A 83 -7.47 7.11 17.57
N GLY A 84 -8.58 6.95 16.82
CA GLY A 84 -9.54 8.02 16.50
C GLY A 84 -9.25 8.83 15.24
N HIS A 85 -8.23 8.50 14.46
CA HIS A 85 -8.00 9.08 13.13
C HIS A 85 -8.50 8.16 12.02
N VAL A 86 -8.49 8.62 10.78
CA VAL A 86 -8.85 7.78 9.62
C VAL A 86 -7.69 6.86 9.26
N ALA A 87 -7.89 5.54 9.41
CA ALA A 87 -6.91 4.53 9.02
C ALA A 87 -6.90 4.32 7.51
N TRP A 88 -8.06 4.33 6.87
CA TRP A 88 -8.23 4.13 5.43
C TRP A 88 -9.34 5.00 4.87
N ASP A 89 -9.12 5.59 3.69
CA ASP A 89 -10.07 6.50 3.06
C ASP A 89 -10.14 6.29 1.54
N MET A 90 -11.08 5.47 1.12
CA MET A 90 -11.40 5.28 -0.29
C MET A 90 -12.25 6.44 -0.85
N ALA A 91 -12.96 7.19 0.01
CA ALA A 91 -13.81 8.30 -0.43
C ALA A 91 -13.01 9.41 -1.09
N SER A 92 -11.80 9.68 -0.60
CA SER A 92 -10.92 10.72 -1.14
C SER A 92 -10.42 10.47 -2.58
N TYR A 93 -10.62 9.27 -3.13
CA TYR A 93 -10.26 8.91 -4.50
C TYR A 93 -11.47 8.86 -5.46
N GLN A 94 -12.70 9.15 -5.00
CA GLN A 94 -13.91 9.03 -5.82
C GLN A 94 -13.89 9.91 -7.09
N TRP A 95 -13.12 10.99 -7.10
CA TRP A 95 -12.93 11.85 -8.27
C TRP A 95 -12.36 11.10 -9.50
N LEU A 96 -11.63 9.99 -9.29
CA LEU A 96 -11.13 9.13 -10.38
C LEU A 96 -12.25 8.50 -11.22
N LEU A 97 -13.43 8.28 -10.63
CA LEU A 97 -14.59 7.67 -11.28
C LEU A 97 -15.44 8.68 -12.07
N SER A 98 -15.03 9.96 -12.13
CA SER A 98 -15.74 11.01 -12.88
C SER A 98 -15.77 10.80 -14.40
N GLY A 99 -14.93 9.90 -14.93
CA GLY A 99 -14.74 9.72 -16.38
C GLY A 99 -13.92 10.83 -17.05
N GLN A 100 -13.48 11.84 -16.27
CA GLN A 100 -12.63 12.91 -16.78
C GLN A 100 -11.24 12.39 -17.13
N ASP A 101 -10.70 12.88 -18.25
CA ASP A 101 -9.31 12.68 -18.62
C ASP A 101 -8.44 13.82 -18.06
N PHE A 102 -7.64 13.52 -17.05
CA PHE A 102 -6.81 14.49 -16.35
C PHE A 102 -5.46 14.67 -17.04
N ALA A 103 -5.26 15.82 -17.66
CA ALA A 103 -4.05 16.12 -18.43
C ALA A 103 -2.76 16.06 -17.58
N SER A 104 -2.85 16.28 -16.26
CA SER A 104 -1.74 16.22 -15.31
C SER A 104 -1.32 14.79 -14.92
N ILE A 105 -2.12 13.77 -15.28
CA ILE A 105 -1.86 12.38 -14.91
C ILE A 105 -1.40 11.58 -16.14
N HIS A 106 -0.37 10.75 -15.98
CA HIS A 106 0.02 9.80 -17.02
C HIS A 106 -1.16 8.87 -17.35
N PRO A 107 -1.51 8.64 -18.63
CA PRO A 107 -2.73 7.92 -18.98
C PRO A 107 -2.76 6.47 -18.47
N SER A 108 -1.61 5.78 -18.43
CA SER A 108 -1.54 4.43 -17.86
C SER A 108 -1.75 4.43 -16.33
N LEU A 109 -1.21 5.43 -15.62
CA LEU A 109 -1.46 5.57 -14.19
C LEU A 109 -2.93 5.88 -13.91
N GLN A 110 -3.54 6.77 -14.69
CA GLN A 110 -4.97 7.06 -14.53
C GLN A 110 -5.83 5.82 -14.76
N ARG A 111 -5.51 5.03 -15.81
CA ARG A 111 -6.21 3.77 -16.08
C ARG A 111 -6.07 2.79 -14.92
N GLN A 112 -4.84 2.58 -14.42
CA GLN A 112 -4.57 1.70 -13.30
C GLN A 112 -5.25 2.20 -12.01
N ALA A 113 -5.22 3.51 -11.77
CA ALA A 113 -5.87 4.11 -10.61
C ALA A 113 -7.40 3.89 -10.61
N VAL A 114 -8.04 3.86 -11.78
CA VAL A 114 -9.48 3.52 -11.90
C VAL A 114 -9.71 2.04 -11.64
N LEU A 115 -8.84 1.14 -12.12
CA LEU A 115 -8.92 -0.30 -11.80
C LEU A 115 -8.79 -0.55 -10.29
N ASN A 116 -7.86 0.15 -9.63
CA ASN A 116 -7.66 0.07 -8.18
C ASN A 116 -8.78 0.74 -7.35
N MET A 117 -9.86 1.19 -7.98
CA MET A 117 -11.09 1.61 -7.27
C MET A 117 -12.01 0.44 -6.91
N ALA A 118 -11.66 -0.81 -7.23
CA ALA A 118 -12.35 -1.98 -6.75
C ALA A 118 -12.39 -1.97 -5.21
N TYR A 119 -13.59 -2.05 -4.63
CA TYR A 119 -13.82 -1.91 -3.20
C TYR A 119 -14.93 -2.83 -2.73
N GLY A 120 -14.63 -3.70 -1.77
CA GLY A 120 -15.61 -4.63 -1.21
C GLY A 120 -15.19 -6.09 -1.27
N LEU A 121 -16.16 -6.98 -1.11
CA LEU A 121 -16.01 -8.43 -1.09
C LEU A 121 -16.28 -9.02 -2.47
N TYR A 122 -15.38 -9.90 -2.89
CA TYR A 122 -15.43 -10.60 -4.17
C TYR A 122 -15.31 -12.11 -3.98
N GLU A 123 -16.07 -12.90 -4.73
CA GLU A 123 -15.87 -14.33 -4.87
C GLU A 123 -14.90 -14.60 -6.02
N VAL A 124 -13.72 -15.12 -5.69
CA VAL A 124 -12.66 -15.40 -6.66
C VAL A 124 -12.78 -16.81 -7.25
N VAL A 125 -13.04 -17.78 -6.36
CA VAL A 125 -13.37 -19.16 -6.73
C VAL A 125 -14.72 -19.51 -6.09
N PRO A 126 -15.73 -19.90 -6.86
CA PRO A 126 -17.08 -20.11 -6.38
C PRO A 126 -17.15 -21.03 -5.15
N GLY A 127 -17.71 -20.52 -4.05
CA GLY A 127 -17.90 -21.23 -2.80
C GLY A 127 -16.61 -21.55 -2.01
N ARG A 128 -15.43 -21.13 -2.49
CA ARG A 128 -14.13 -21.54 -1.92
C ARG A 128 -13.21 -20.38 -1.53
N VAL A 129 -13.00 -19.43 -2.44
CA VAL A 129 -12.02 -18.35 -2.26
C VAL A 129 -12.70 -17.01 -2.40
N TYR A 130 -12.51 -16.17 -1.41
CA TYR A 130 -13.05 -14.83 -1.35
C TYR A 130 -11.93 -13.83 -1.12
N GLN A 131 -12.11 -12.59 -1.58
CA GLN A 131 -11.12 -11.54 -1.42
C GLN A 131 -11.81 -10.22 -1.08
N VAL A 132 -11.31 -9.51 -0.07
CA VAL A 132 -11.70 -8.12 0.17
C VAL A 132 -10.65 -7.21 -0.45
N ARG A 133 -11.10 -6.34 -1.33
CA ARG A 133 -10.28 -5.43 -2.14
C ARG A 133 -10.51 -3.99 -1.73
N GLY A 134 -9.45 -3.18 -1.84
CA GLY A 134 -9.52 -1.74 -1.65
C GLY A 134 -9.62 -1.28 -0.19
N PHE A 135 -9.31 -2.13 0.79
CA PHE A 135 -9.28 -1.77 2.21
C PHE A 135 -7.87 -1.40 2.69
N ASP A 136 -6.86 -1.61 1.85
CA ASP A 136 -5.46 -1.28 2.07
C ASP A 136 -4.72 -1.28 0.73
N LEU A 137 -3.39 -1.24 0.74
CA LEU A 137 -2.53 -1.46 -0.43
C LEU A 137 -2.71 -2.88 -0.97
N ALA A 138 -2.47 -3.88 -0.11
CA ALA A 138 -2.69 -5.29 -0.42
C ALA A 138 -4.18 -5.66 -0.39
N ASN A 139 -4.50 -6.86 -0.87
CA ASN A 139 -5.81 -7.48 -0.72
C ASN A 139 -5.72 -8.61 0.32
N ILE A 140 -6.75 -8.75 1.13
CA ILE A 140 -6.87 -9.88 2.06
C ILE A 140 -7.75 -10.96 1.43
N SER A 141 -7.28 -12.22 1.48
CA SER A 141 -8.01 -13.35 0.92
C SER A 141 -8.46 -14.31 2.02
N PHE A 142 -9.66 -14.86 1.84
CA PHE A 142 -10.29 -15.80 2.77
C PHE A 142 -10.56 -17.12 2.04
N ILE A 143 -9.94 -18.19 2.51
CA ILE A 143 -10.19 -19.54 2.00
C ILE A 143 -11.18 -20.21 2.94
N LYS A 144 -12.28 -20.72 2.39
CA LYS A 144 -13.30 -21.38 3.15
C LYS A 144 -12.89 -22.81 3.47
N GLY A 145 -12.63 -23.08 4.74
CA GLY A 145 -12.43 -24.42 5.27
C GLY A 145 -13.77 -25.08 5.70
N ASP A 146 -13.69 -26.25 6.29
CA ASP A 146 -14.85 -26.99 6.78
C ASP A 146 -15.55 -26.24 7.91
N THR A 147 -14.79 -25.67 8.87
CA THR A 147 -15.31 -25.02 10.07
C THR A 147 -15.05 -23.51 10.13
N GLY A 148 -13.96 -23.01 9.50
CA GLY A 148 -13.52 -21.62 9.64
C GLY A 148 -12.99 -21.00 8.35
N TRP A 149 -12.34 -19.85 8.52
CA TRP A 149 -11.58 -19.16 7.50
C TRP A 149 -10.09 -19.42 7.66
N ILE A 150 -9.39 -19.64 6.54
CA ILE A 150 -7.94 -19.51 6.46
C ILE A 150 -7.68 -18.18 5.77
N VAL A 151 -7.02 -17.25 6.49
CA VAL A 151 -6.79 -15.87 6.03
C VAL A 151 -5.41 -15.78 5.40
N PHE A 152 -5.31 -15.24 4.20
CA PHE A 152 -4.05 -14.91 3.55
C PHE A 152 -3.82 -13.41 3.58
N ASP A 153 -2.64 -13.01 4.04
CA ASP A 153 -2.13 -11.65 4.00
C ASP A 153 -3.07 -10.62 4.65
N PRO A 154 -3.11 -10.57 5.98
CA PRO A 154 -4.06 -9.76 6.74
C PRO A 154 -3.74 -8.25 6.74
N LEU A 155 -3.35 -7.67 5.61
CA LEU A 155 -3.19 -6.23 5.38
C LEU A 155 -2.13 -5.56 6.31
N THR A 156 -2.05 -4.21 6.24
CA THR A 156 -1.10 -3.41 7.04
C THR A 156 -1.65 -3.07 8.43
N ALA A 157 -2.95 -2.82 8.56
CA ALA A 157 -3.54 -2.31 9.79
C ALA A 157 -4.58 -3.28 10.37
N ALA A 158 -4.59 -3.42 11.69
CA ALA A 158 -5.56 -4.27 12.39
C ALA A 158 -7.00 -3.83 12.11
N GLU A 159 -7.26 -2.54 11.99
CA GLU A 159 -8.59 -2.00 11.74
C GLU A 159 -9.11 -2.34 10.34
N THR A 160 -8.25 -2.30 9.31
CA THR A 160 -8.63 -2.67 7.94
C THR A 160 -8.82 -4.18 7.80
N ALA A 161 -7.98 -4.98 8.44
CA ALA A 161 -8.11 -6.44 8.49
C ALA A 161 -9.38 -6.88 9.22
N ARG A 162 -9.69 -6.25 10.38
CA ARG A 162 -10.93 -6.46 11.13
C ARG A 162 -12.17 -6.11 10.30
N ALA A 163 -12.17 -4.94 9.66
CA ALA A 163 -13.27 -4.53 8.79
C ALA A 163 -13.49 -5.50 7.62
N ALA A 164 -12.43 -6.09 7.08
CA ALA A 164 -12.53 -7.10 6.03
C ALA A 164 -13.14 -8.42 6.56
N LEU A 165 -12.73 -8.89 7.73
CA LEU A 165 -13.31 -10.07 8.39
C LEU A 165 -14.78 -9.84 8.76
N GLU A 166 -15.12 -8.67 9.27
CA GLU A 166 -16.51 -8.30 9.56
C GLU A 166 -17.37 -8.28 8.29
N LEU A 167 -16.85 -7.73 7.19
CA LEU A 167 -17.58 -7.69 5.91
C LEU A 167 -17.91 -9.09 5.40
N ILE A 168 -16.95 -10.01 5.38
CA ILE A 168 -17.20 -11.38 4.92
C ILE A 168 -18.13 -12.14 5.86
N ASN A 169 -17.95 -12.02 7.18
CA ASN A 169 -18.80 -12.69 8.17
C ASN A 169 -20.24 -12.17 8.14
N ASN A 170 -20.43 -10.87 8.02
CA ASN A 170 -21.77 -10.27 7.89
C ASN A 170 -22.46 -10.66 6.59
N THR A 171 -21.70 -10.96 5.53
CA THR A 171 -22.26 -11.26 4.21
C THR A 171 -22.54 -12.75 4.01
N LEU A 172 -21.60 -13.63 4.45
CA LEU A 172 -21.62 -15.06 4.16
C LEU A 172 -21.92 -15.94 5.39
N GLY A 173 -22.09 -15.32 6.54
CA GLY A 173 -22.28 -15.98 7.84
C GLY A 173 -20.98 -16.05 8.64
N GLU A 174 -21.13 -15.93 9.96
CA GLU A 174 -20.02 -15.89 10.91
C GLU A 174 -19.26 -17.21 10.93
N ARG A 175 -17.93 -17.12 10.80
CA ARG A 175 -17.01 -18.25 10.89
C ARG A 175 -15.74 -17.80 11.64
N PRO A 176 -15.16 -18.64 12.51
CA PRO A 176 -13.89 -18.35 13.18
C PRO A 176 -12.75 -18.37 12.14
N VAL A 177 -11.65 -17.67 12.47
CA VAL A 177 -10.38 -17.85 11.77
C VAL A 177 -9.66 -19.04 12.40
N VAL A 178 -9.30 -20.03 11.58
CA VAL A 178 -8.61 -21.26 12.02
C VAL A 178 -7.16 -21.32 11.51
N GLY A 179 -6.83 -20.48 10.54
CA GLY A 179 -5.48 -20.34 10.02
C GLY A 179 -5.20 -18.95 9.47
N VAL A 180 -3.92 -18.55 9.52
CA VAL A 180 -3.40 -17.35 8.87
C VAL A 180 -2.14 -17.71 8.10
N VAL A 181 -1.97 -17.16 6.92
CA VAL A 181 -0.78 -17.35 6.08
C VAL A 181 -0.20 -15.99 5.74
N TYR A 182 1.07 -15.79 6.05
CA TYR A 182 1.87 -14.69 5.53
C TYR A 182 2.62 -15.18 4.30
N SER A 183 2.33 -14.60 3.14
CA SER A 183 2.97 -15.02 1.88
C SER A 183 4.44 -14.64 1.84
N HIS A 184 4.79 -13.47 2.36
CA HIS A 184 6.14 -12.92 2.38
C HIS A 184 6.32 -11.85 3.47
N SER A 185 7.51 -11.23 3.56
CA SER A 185 7.90 -10.38 4.68
C SER A 185 7.52 -8.90 4.58
N HIS A 186 6.89 -8.44 3.48
CA HIS A 186 6.45 -7.04 3.38
C HIS A 186 5.29 -6.73 4.33
N VAL A 187 5.32 -5.55 4.92
CA VAL A 187 4.46 -5.16 6.05
C VAL A 187 2.96 -5.18 5.74
N ASP A 188 2.58 -4.90 4.52
CA ASP A 188 1.18 -4.87 4.04
C ASP A 188 0.55 -6.26 3.87
N HIS A 189 1.30 -7.33 4.13
CA HIS A 189 0.83 -8.71 4.09
C HIS A 189 0.71 -9.39 5.46
N TRP A 190 1.11 -8.71 6.56
CA TRP A 190 1.05 -9.34 7.88
C TRP A 190 0.67 -8.42 9.03
N ALA A 191 0.86 -7.10 8.91
CA ALA A 191 0.84 -6.22 10.07
C ALA A 191 -0.55 -5.95 10.64
N GLY A 192 -1.61 -6.26 9.91
CA GLY A 192 -2.99 -6.22 10.37
C GLY A 192 -3.47 -7.48 11.11
N VAL A 193 -2.60 -8.45 11.36
CA VAL A 193 -2.95 -9.78 11.88
C VAL A 193 -3.81 -9.78 13.15
N ARG A 194 -3.60 -8.83 14.07
CA ARG A 194 -4.42 -8.67 15.28
C ARG A 194 -5.85 -8.19 15.01
N GLY A 195 -6.16 -7.81 13.77
CA GLY A 195 -7.52 -7.54 13.33
C GLY A 195 -8.32 -8.80 13.03
N VAL A 196 -7.64 -9.95 12.84
CA VAL A 196 -8.30 -11.22 12.46
C VAL A 196 -8.11 -12.35 13.46
N VAL A 197 -7.07 -12.32 14.30
CA VAL A 197 -6.82 -13.34 15.34
C VAL A 197 -6.20 -12.72 16.58
N ASP A 198 -6.43 -13.38 17.72
CA ASP A 198 -5.74 -13.10 18.98
C ASP A 198 -4.42 -13.87 19.05
N GLU A 199 -3.38 -13.23 19.59
CA GLU A 199 -2.07 -13.88 19.79
C GLU A 199 -2.16 -15.10 20.70
N ALA A 200 -3.04 -15.08 21.70
CA ALA A 200 -3.26 -16.21 22.58
C ALA A 200 -3.78 -17.45 21.84
N ASP A 201 -4.61 -17.27 20.82
CA ASP A 201 -5.13 -18.37 20.00
C ASP A 201 -4.02 -18.98 19.12
N VAL A 202 -3.08 -18.16 18.63
CA VAL A 202 -1.88 -18.64 17.92
C VAL A 202 -0.92 -19.36 18.87
N ALA A 203 -0.66 -18.77 20.05
CA ALA A 203 0.25 -19.34 21.04
C ALA A 203 -0.24 -20.69 21.60
N SER A 204 -1.55 -20.87 21.73
CA SER A 204 -2.16 -22.14 22.17
C SER A 204 -2.25 -23.20 21.08
N GLY A 205 -1.96 -22.84 19.80
CA GLY A 205 -2.11 -23.72 18.65
C GLY A 205 -3.56 -23.88 18.17
N LYS A 206 -4.53 -23.11 18.71
CA LYS A 206 -5.92 -23.08 18.23
C LYS A 206 -5.98 -22.50 16.82
N VAL A 207 -5.12 -21.55 16.50
CA VAL A 207 -4.95 -20.97 15.15
C VAL A 207 -3.55 -21.32 14.63
N MET A 208 -3.47 -21.89 13.44
CA MET A 208 -2.19 -22.13 12.78
C MET A 208 -1.78 -20.87 12.01
N LEU A 209 -0.64 -20.28 12.37
CA LEU A 209 -0.07 -19.15 11.65
C LEU A 209 1.17 -19.60 10.89
N ILE A 210 1.07 -19.60 9.56
CA ILE A 210 2.05 -20.15 8.63
C ILE A 210 2.83 -19.01 7.99
N ALA A 211 4.15 -19.16 7.86
CA ALA A 211 5.00 -18.22 7.13
C ALA A 211 6.22 -18.94 6.54
N PRO A 212 6.91 -18.36 5.55
CA PRO A 212 8.18 -18.90 5.04
C PRO A 212 9.27 -18.83 6.12
N ALA A 213 10.22 -19.76 6.08
CA ALA A 213 11.38 -19.76 6.97
C ALA A 213 12.16 -18.42 6.83
N GLY A 214 12.67 -17.90 7.96
CA GLY A 214 13.35 -16.59 7.97
C GLY A 214 12.42 -15.36 8.05
N PHE A 215 11.11 -15.54 7.95
CA PHE A 215 10.12 -14.46 7.96
C PHE A 215 10.36 -13.41 9.06
N MET A 216 10.51 -13.83 10.32
CA MET A 216 10.68 -12.91 11.44
C MET A 216 11.91 -12.00 11.28
N ASN A 217 13.03 -12.55 10.81
CA ASN A 217 14.26 -11.78 10.62
C ASN A 217 14.07 -10.69 9.55
N HIS A 218 13.45 -11.02 8.44
CA HIS A 218 13.24 -10.08 7.33
C HIS A 218 12.17 -9.06 7.66
N ALA A 219 11.05 -9.45 8.24
CA ALA A 219 10.00 -8.54 8.69
C ALA A 219 10.52 -7.51 9.70
N ILE A 220 11.34 -7.93 10.68
CA ILE A 220 11.93 -7.02 11.69
C ILE A 220 13.01 -6.14 11.07
N SER A 221 13.93 -6.69 10.25
CA SER A 221 15.03 -5.91 9.69
C SER A 221 14.51 -4.81 8.74
N GLU A 222 13.52 -5.09 7.92
CA GLU A 222 12.95 -4.13 7.01
C GLU A 222 12.12 -3.05 7.71
N ASN A 223 11.26 -3.45 8.64
CA ASN A 223 10.24 -2.53 9.17
C ASN A 223 10.64 -1.87 10.50
N ILE A 224 11.59 -2.44 11.25
CA ILE A 224 12.09 -1.87 12.50
C ILE A 224 13.48 -1.25 12.28
N PHE A 225 14.48 -2.04 11.88
CA PHE A 225 15.83 -1.50 11.71
C PHE A 225 15.95 -0.52 10.55
N ALA A 226 15.36 -0.83 9.40
CA ALA A 226 15.34 0.03 8.23
C ALA A 226 14.08 0.91 8.12
N GLY A 227 13.13 0.82 9.05
CA GLY A 227 11.79 1.39 8.96
C GLY A 227 11.74 2.88 8.59
N THR A 228 12.61 3.72 9.17
CA THR A 228 12.69 5.13 8.82
C THR A 228 13.15 5.35 7.37
N ALA A 229 14.09 4.53 6.88
CA ALA A 229 14.56 4.61 5.50
C ALA A 229 13.46 4.15 4.53
N MET A 230 12.75 3.07 4.87
CA MET A 230 11.64 2.55 4.08
C MET A 230 10.49 3.57 4.00
N SER A 231 10.11 4.21 5.11
CA SER A 231 9.10 5.27 5.11
C SER A 231 9.47 6.44 4.20
N ARG A 232 10.74 6.89 4.22
CA ARG A 232 11.21 7.95 3.31
C ARG A 232 11.14 7.52 1.84
N ARG A 233 11.53 6.28 1.53
CA ARG A 233 11.44 5.75 0.16
C ARG A 233 10.01 5.72 -0.32
N THR A 234 9.06 5.25 0.51
CA THR A 234 7.64 5.23 0.21
C THR A 234 7.10 6.62 -0.11
N GLN A 235 7.46 7.63 0.70
CA GLN A 235 7.06 9.03 0.46
C GLN A 235 7.57 9.56 -0.88
N TRP A 236 8.82 9.25 -1.24
CA TRP A 236 9.42 9.65 -2.52
C TRP A 236 8.83 8.90 -3.71
N GLN A 237 8.67 7.59 -3.58
CA GLN A 237 8.23 6.73 -4.68
C GLN A 237 6.77 6.95 -5.03
N TYR A 238 5.92 7.13 -4.01
CA TYR A 238 4.47 7.14 -4.17
C TYR A 238 3.81 8.49 -3.87
N ALA A 239 4.58 9.50 -3.48
CA ALA A 239 4.06 10.83 -3.19
C ALA A 239 2.93 10.86 -2.14
N THR A 240 2.99 10.00 -1.13
CA THR A 240 1.93 9.78 -0.14
C THR A 240 1.61 10.98 0.73
N LEU A 241 2.51 11.97 0.80
CA LEU A 241 2.32 13.23 1.52
C LEU A 241 1.52 14.29 0.74
N LEU A 242 1.33 14.08 -0.56
CA LEU A 242 0.58 15.02 -1.39
C LEU A 242 -0.93 14.81 -1.21
N GLU A 243 -1.69 15.88 -1.41
CA GLU A 243 -3.15 15.80 -1.44
C GLU A 243 -3.65 14.85 -2.53
N ARG A 244 -4.75 14.18 -2.25
CA ARG A 244 -5.40 13.22 -3.17
C ARG A 244 -6.23 13.94 -4.21
N ASN A 245 -5.58 14.38 -5.28
CA ASN A 245 -6.20 15.09 -6.40
C ASN A 245 -5.38 14.90 -7.67
N PRO A 246 -5.84 15.39 -8.84
CA PRO A 246 -5.14 15.22 -10.12
C PRO A 246 -3.74 15.83 -10.21
N PHE A 247 -3.35 16.71 -9.27
CA PHE A 247 -2.04 17.35 -9.23
C PHE A 247 -1.14 16.81 -8.10
N GLY A 248 -1.66 15.89 -7.30
CA GLY A 248 -0.98 15.32 -6.14
C GLY A 248 -0.89 13.81 -6.19
N HIS A 249 -1.32 13.15 -5.09
CA HIS A 249 -1.33 11.70 -4.99
C HIS A 249 -2.55 11.13 -5.74
N VAL A 250 -2.29 10.24 -6.67
CA VAL A 250 -3.30 9.59 -7.52
C VAL A 250 -3.49 8.12 -7.15
N ASP A 251 -2.39 7.38 -7.11
CA ASP A 251 -2.35 5.92 -6.90
C ASP A 251 -0.89 5.48 -6.73
N GLN A 252 -0.67 4.30 -6.18
CA GLN A 252 0.66 3.68 -6.12
C GLN A 252 0.90 2.67 -7.27
N ALA A 253 -0.02 2.58 -8.22
CA ALA A 253 -0.11 1.63 -9.32
C ALA A 253 -0.42 0.19 -8.90
N ILE A 254 0.09 -0.27 -7.76
CA ILE A 254 -0.19 -1.57 -7.15
C ILE A 254 -1.38 -1.53 -6.18
N GLY A 255 -1.85 -0.35 -5.81
CA GLY A 255 -2.98 -0.08 -4.90
C GLY A 255 -3.09 1.40 -4.64
N LYS A 256 -4.03 1.81 -3.78
CA LYS A 256 -4.30 3.23 -3.51
C LYS A 256 -3.26 3.87 -2.59
N ASN A 257 -2.99 3.23 -1.48
CA ASN A 257 -2.09 3.72 -0.43
C ASN A 257 -1.91 2.61 0.61
N VAL A 258 -1.04 2.84 1.57
CA VAL A 258 -0.89 2.00 2.77
C VAL A 258 -1.80 2.53 3.87
N ALA A 259 -2.53 1.65 4.55
CA ALA A 259 -3.38 2.04 5.66
C ALA A 259 -2.56 2.60 6.83
N ASN A 260 -3.11 3.63 7.48
CA ASN A 260 -2.50 4.29 8.64
C ASN A 260 -3.29 3.92 9.93
N GLY A 261 -3.09 2.70 10.41
CA GLY A 261 -3.75 2.18 11.61
C GLY A 261 -2.78 1.48 12.55
N THR A 262 -3.29 0.56 13.35
CA THR A 262 -2.50 -0.23 14.31
C THR A 262 -1.71 -1.32 13.58
N VAL A 263 -0.40 -1.18 13.57
CA VAL A 263 0.55 -2.17 13.03
C VAL A 263 0.95 -3.16 14.13
N SER A 264 0.93 -4.44 13.85
CA SER A 264 1.23 -5.50 14.80
C SER A 264 1.94 -6.67 14.15
N LEU A 265 2.56 -7.52 14.96
CA LEU A 265 3.20 -8.75 14.49
C LEU A 265 2.89 -9.87 15.48
N ILE A 266 2.42 -11.00 14.99
CA ILE A 266 2.34 -12.26 15.73
C ILE A 266 3.33 -13.22 15.08
N ALA A 267 4.20 -13.82 15.90
CA ALA A 267 5.18 -14.78 15.39
C ALA A 267 4.46 -16.03 14.85
N PRO A 268 4.84 -16.54 13.68
CA PRO A 268 4.27 -17.76 13.13
C PRO A 268 4.60 -18.96 14.03
N ASN A 269 3.62 -19.85 14.23
CA ASN A 269 3.80 -21.11 14.94
C ASN A 269 4.05 -22.30 13.98
N ARG A 270 4.00 -22.06 12.66
CA ARG A 270 4.35 -23.04 11.61
C ARG A 270 5.19 -22.35 10.52
N LEU A 271 6.39 -22.84 10.31
CA LEU A 271 7.28 -22.37 9.23
C LEU A 271 7.32 -23.38 8.08
N ILE A 272 7.34 -22.86 6.85
CA ILE A 272 7.61 -23.60 5.63
C ILE A 272 9.12 -23.51 5.39
N SER A 273 9.82 -24.63 5.44
CA SER A 273 11.28 -24.70 5.39
C SER A 273 11.80 -25.48 4.19
N GLU A 274 10.96 -26.31 3.59
CA GLU A 274 11.31 -27.09 2.42
C GLU A 274 10.90 -26.34 1.15
N ASN A 275 11.58 -26.64 0.05
CA ASN A 275 11.26 -26.04 -1.25
C ASN A 275 9.78 -26.27 -1.66
N ILE A 276 9.22 -27.42 -1.30
CA ILE A 276 7.80 -27.73 -1.46
C ILE A 276 7.31 -28.45 -0.20
N GLU A 277 6.28 -27.90 0.45
CA GLU A 277 5.62 -28.53 1.59
C GLU A 277 4.11 -28.59 1.40
N GLU A 278 3.50 -29.67 1.87
CA GLU A 278 2.05 -29.84 1.88
C GLU A 278 1.49 -29.72 3.30
N ILE A 279 0.43 -28.94 3.47
CA ILE A 279 -0.34 -28.85 4.72
C ILE A 279 -1.82 -28.99 4.38
N THR A 280 -2.52 -29.80 5.17
CA THR A 280 -3.99 -29.80 5.17
C THR A 280 -4.48 -29.15 6.44
N LEU A 281 -5.23 -28.07 6.34
CA LEU A 281 -5.80 -27.33 7.45
C LEU A 281 -7.30 -27.14 7.22
N ASP A 282 -8.12 -27.54 8.19
CA ASP A 282 -9.57 -27.41 8.15
C ASP A 282 -10.19 -27.92 6.83
N GLY A 283 -9.74 -29.11 6.38
CA GLY A 283 -10.18 -29.74 5.13
C GLY A 283 -9.57 -29.14 3.84
N VAL A 284 -8.78 -28.07 3.94
CA VAL A 284 -8.16 -27.43 2.77
C VAL A 284 -6.73 -27.93 2.61
N LYS A 285 -6.45 -28.59 1.49
CA LYS A 285 -5.08 -28.94 1.10
C LYS A 285 -4.39 -27.74 0.47
N MET A 286 -3.21 -27.41 0.97
CA MET A 286 -2.33 -26.34 0.48
C MET A 286 -0.95 -26.90 0.19
N VAL A 287 -0.39 -26.52 -0.95
CA VAL A 287 0.98 -26.85 -1.34
C VAL A 287 1.77 -25.55 -1.41
N PHE A 288 2.71 -25.39 -0.50
CA PHE A 288 3.59 -24.23 -0.42
C PHE A 288 4.85 -24.48 -1.23
N GLN A 289 5.24 -23.50 -2.02
CA GLN A 289 6.48 -23.50 -2.78
C GLN A 289 7.32 -22.31 -2.37
N ASP A 290 8.56 -22.55 -1.94
CA ASP A 290 9.53 -21.48 -1.69
C ASP A 290 9.87 -20.77 -3.01
N VAL A 291 9.72 -19.45 -3.01
CA VAL A 291 10.08 -18.56 -4.12
C VAL A 291 10.85 -17.34 -3.59
N SER A 292 11.64 -17.56 -2.54
CA SER A 292 12.48 -16.53 -1.92
C SER A 292 13.35 -15.80 -2.95
N ASP A 293 13.69 -14.54 -2.66
CA ASP A 293 14.41 -13.61 -3.55
C ASP A 293 13.69 -13.23 -4.85
N THR A 294 12.36 -13.40 -4.91
CA THR A 294 11.52 -12.86 -5.99
C THR A 294 11.05 -11.46 -5.63
N GLU A 295 9.89 -11.27 -4.99
CA GLU A 295 9.44 -9.96 -4.53
C GLU A 295 10.09 -9.59 -3.19
N ALA A 296 10.22 -10.55 -2.28
CA ALA A 296 10.81 -10.37 -0.96
C ALA A 296 11.94 -11.38 -0.70
N PRO A 297 12.84 -11.11 0.27
CA PRO A 297 13.92 -12.05 0.62
C PRO A 297 13.42 -13.42 1.07
N VAL A 298 12.20 -13.48 1.63
CA VAL A 298 11.50 -14.72 1.95
C VAL A 298 10.07 -14.63 1.44
N GLU A 299 9.68 -15.58 0.63
CA GLU A 299 8.39 -15.59 -0.06
C GLU A 299 7.98 -17.01 -0.43
N MET A 300 6.68 -17.27 -0.44
CA MET A 300 6.14 -18.56 -0.87
C MET A 300 4.86 -18.40 -1.69
N ASN A 301 4.76 -19.16 -2.76
CA ASN A 301 3.52 -19.39 -3.47
C ASN A 301 2.68 -20.44 -2.74
N THR A 302 1.36 -20.32 -2.82
CA THR A 302 0.45 -21.36 -2.33
C THR A 302 -0.44 -21.85 -3.46
N TRP A 303 -0.38 -23.14 -3.73
CA TRP A 303 -1.25 -23.82 -4.69
C TRP A 303 -2.31 -24.65 -3.97
N PHE A 304 -3.53 -24.58 -4.45
CA PHE A 304 -4.69 -25.34 -3.98
C PHE A 304 -5.05 -26.39 -5.05
N PRO A 305 -4.68 -27.68 -4.85
CA PRO A 305 -4.92 -28.75 -5.82
C PRO A 305 -6.39 -29.13 -5.98
#